data_82a7b0af938200ae33490290d2e18f58
#
_entry.id   82a7b0af938200ae33490290d2e18f58
#
_cell.length_a   1.000
_cell.length_b   1.000
_cell.length_c   1.000
_cell.angle_alpha   90.00
_cell.angle_beta   90.00
_cell.angle_gamma   90.00
#
_symmetry.space_group_name_H-M   'P 1'
#
loop_
_entity.id
_entity.type
_entity.pdbx_description
1 polymer ?
#
loop_
_entity_poly.entity_id
_entity_poly.type
_entity_poly.pdbx_seq_one_letter_code
_entity_poly.pdbx_strand_id
1 'polypeptide(L)'
;MNAYTSRVLEGLKQRNAHESEFLQAATEILESLSPVFDKHPEYEKAGLLDRFVEPERVIMFRVPWVDDQGRTQVNRGYRVKYNSAIGPYKGGLRLHPSVNLSILKFLGFEQVLKNSLTGLPIGGGKGGSDFDPKGKSDREVMAFCQSFMTELYRHIGQDTDVPAGDIGTGAREIGYLYGQYKRLTGLYEGVLTGKGLTYGGSLARTQATGYGLCYFVKNMLEANGKTVEGKTVVVSGSGNVAIYANEKITEMGGKVVAMSDSNGYVYDPNGINLDVVKQIKEVERGRIKEYAARVPGSEYHEGCKGIWTIKCDIALPCATQNELDAEGAKALIANGCFAVGEGANMPSTLEATELFLQNGVLFAPGKAANAGGVATSALEMSQNSQRLSWTFEEVDEKLKGIMKGIFEKCAEAAAEYGDKPTNYVVGANIAGFLKVADAMMAQGIV
;
A
#
# COMPACT_ATOMS: atom_id res chain seq x y z
N MET A 1 -1.32 2.59 26.68
CA MET A 1 -0.98 3.96 26.19
C MET A 1 -0.48 4.81 27.34
N ASN A 2 0.48 5.71 27.08
CA ASN A 2 0.90 6.71 28.05
C ASN A 2 -0.11 7.87 28.16
N ALA A 3 0.09 8.78 29.13
CA ALA A 3 -0.85 9.87 29.40
C ALA A 3 -1.00 10.84 28.23
N TYR A 4 0.08 11.13 27.51
CA TYR A 4 0.07 12.06 26.37
C TYR A 4 -0.73 11.46 25.19
N THR A 5 -0.43 10.23 24.78
CA THR A 5 -1.16 9.57 23.67
C THR A 5 -2.65 9.40 24.00
N SER A 6 -2.98 9.08 25.26
CA SER A 6 -4.38 8.96 25.71
C SER A 6 -5.11 10.29 25.63
N ARG A 7 -4.51 11.38 26.11
CA ARG A 7 -5.08 12.73 26.04
C ARG A 7 -5.36 13.17 24.61
N VAL A 8 -4.38 12.96 23.69
CA VAL A 8 -4.53 13.33 22.28
C VAL A 8 -5.63 12.50 21.63
N LEU A 9 -5.69 11.21 21.90
CA LEU A 9 -6.72 10.32 21.34
C LEU A 9 -8.13 10.74 21.81
N GLU A 10 -8.31 11.07 23.07
CA GLU A 10 -9.62 11.53 23.59
C GLU A 10 -10.04 12.86 22.93
N GLY A 11 -9.12 13.80 22.76
CA GLY A 11 -9.39 15.04 22.00
C GLY A 11 -9.76 14.77 20.55
N LEU A 12 -9.10 13.79 19.93
CA LEU A 12 -9.37 13.40 18.55
C LEU A 12 -10.78 12.78 18.40
N LYS A 13 -11.16 11.90 19.32
CA LYS A 13 -12.51 11.27 19.36
C LYS A 13 -13.61 12.33 19.51
N GLN A 14 -13.41 13.35 20.36
CA GLN A 14 -14.39 14.43 20.52
C GLN A 14 -14.57 15.26 19.25
N ARG A 15 -13.46 15.61 18.57
CA ARG A 15 -13.53 16.44 17.35
C ARG A 15 -14.03 15.68 16.11
N ASN A 16 -13.79 14.37 16.04
CA ASN A 16 -14.03 13.57 14.84
C ASN A 16 -15.03 12.43 15.10
N ALA A 17 -16.04 12.64 15.97
CA ALA A 17 -16.98 11.60 16.40
C ALA A 17 -17.71 10.87 15.26
N HIS A 18 -17.79 11.45 14.07
CA HIS A 18 -18.43 10.88 12.90
C HIS A 18 -17.46 10.22 11.91
N GLU A 19 -16.18 10.12 12.27
CA GLU A 19 -15.12 9.59 11.39
C GLU A 19 -14.58 8.25 11.93
N SER A 20 -15.43 7.22 11.93
CA SER A 20 -15.16 5.92 12.56
C SER A 20 -13.90 5.25 12.03
N GLU A 21 -13.69 5.25 10.72
CA GLU A 21 -12.53 4.62 10.09
C GLU A 21 -11.23 5.34 10.44
N PHE A 22 -11.29 6.67 10.48
CA PHE A 22 -10.14 7.49 10.88
C PHE A 22 -9.80 7.28 12.36
N LEU A 23 -10.82 7.27 13.25
CA LEU A 23 -10.60 7.06 14.67
C LEU A 23 -10.06 5.67 15.00
N GLN A 24 -10.50 4.63 14.26
CA GLN A 24 -9.95 3.28 14.42
C GLN A 24 -8.45 3.27 14.10
N ALA A 25 -8.06 3.78 12.93
CA ALA A 25 -6.66 3.82 12.53
C ALA A 25 -5.79 4.67 13.46
N ALA A 26 -6.31 5.83 13.88
CA ALA A 26 -5.62 6.69 14.83
C ALA A 26 -5.38 5.97 16.17
N THR A 27 -6.36 5.22 16.65
CA THR A 27 -6.23 4.45 17.90
C THR A 27 -5.10 3.43 17.79
N GLU A 28 -5.12 2.60 16.75
CA GLU A 28 -4.12 1.56 16.51
C GLU A 28 -2.69 2.14 16.37
N ILE A 29 -2.55 3.24 15.64
CA ILE A 29 -1.25 3.91 15.46
C ILE A 29 -0.78 4.49 16.80
N LEU A 30 -1.62 5.25 17.52
CA LEU A 30 -1.23 5.90 18.76
C LEU A 30 -0.89 4.91 19.87
N GLU A 31 -1.57 3.76 19.92
CA GLU A 31 -1.21 2.66 20.82
C GLU A 31 0.21 2.16 20.54
N SER A 32 0.55 1.94 19.29
CA SER A 32 1.87 1.47 18.88
C SER A 32 2.99 2.49 19.10
N LEU A 33 2.67 3.79 19.08
CA LEU A 33 3.63 4.88 19.28
C LEU A 33 3.87 5.22 20.76
N SER A 34 3.05 4.71 21.68
CA SER A 34 3.12 5.04 23.10
C SER A 34 4.51 4.92 23.73
N PRO A 35 5.31 3.85 23.44
CA PRO A 35 6.65 3.71 24.00
C PRO A 35 7.65 4.80 23.56
N VAL A 36 7.41 5.43 22.42
CA VAL A 36 8.27 6.52 21.91
C VAL A 36 8.18 7.73 22.82
N PHE A 37 6.97 8.11 23.23
CA PHE A 37 6.75 9.30 24.06
C PHE A 37 7.24 9.15 25.49
N ASP A 38 7.41 7.92 25.97
CA ASP A 38 8.06 7.65 27.28
C ASP A 38 9.57 7.96 27.21
N LYS A 39 10.20 7.76 26.04
CA LYS A 39 11.63 8.06 25.83
C LYS A 39 11.89 9.48 25.35
N HIS A 40 10.90 10.15 24.76
CA HIS A 40 11.01 11.45 24.11
C HIS A 40 10.03 12.50 24.70
N PRO A 41 10.25 12.94 25.95
CA PRO A 41 9.35 13.92 26.58
C PRO A 41 9.36 15.29 25.90
N GLU A 42 10.39 15.62 25.10
CA GLU A 42 10.45 16.82 24.27
C GLU A 42 9.36 16.88 23.21
N TYR A 43 8.87 15.75 22.73
CA TYR A 43 7.78 15.69 21.75
C TYR A 43 6.45 16.19 22.34
N GLU A 44 6.15 15.85 23.60
CA GLU A 44 4.98 16.39 24.28
C GLU A 44 5.07 17.89 24.50
N LYS A 45 6.24 18.39 24.93
CA LYS A 45 6.48 19.83 25.13
C LYS A 45 6.28 20.63 23.84
N ALA A 46 6.59 20.03 22.68
CA ALA A 46 6.41 20.65 21.37
C ALA A 46 5.00 20.48 20.80
N GLY A 47 4.08 19.79 21.49
CA GLY A 47 2.75 19.45 20.97
C GLY A 47 2.82 18.68 19.65
N LEU A 48 3.84 17.79 19.53
CA LEU A 48 4.14 17.12 18.27
C LEU A 48 2.99 16.23 17.82
N LEU A 49 2.47 15.41 18.74
CA LEU A 49 1.40 14.46 18.44
C LEU A 49 0.08 15.15 18.13
N ASP A 50 -0.22 16.26 18.83
CA ASP A 50 -1.40 17.08 18.55
C ASP A 50 -1.42 17.58 17.11
N ARG A 51 -0.26 17.96 16.56
CA ARG A 51 -0.10 18.37 15.15
C ARG A 51 -0.08 17.17 14.20
N PHE A 52 0.56 16.07 14.60
CA PHE A 52 0.73 14.90 13.76
C PHE A 52 -0.59 14.19 13.43
N VAL A 53 -1.56 14.19 14.35
CA VAL A 53 -2.87 13.56 14.14
C VAL A 53 -3.85 14.39 13.32
N GLU A 54 -3.54 15.66 13.08
CA GLU A 54 -4.36 16.55 12.26
C GLU A 54 -3.77 16.66 10.84
N PRO A 55 -4.56 16.49 9.78
CA PRO A 55 -4.09 16.78 8.43
C PRO A 55 -3.80 18.26 8.26
N GLU A 56 -2.72 18.60 7.57
CA GLU A 56 -2.36 20.00 7.31
C GLU A 56 -3.43 20.74 6.51
N ARG A 57 -4.09 20.04 5.56
CA ARG A 57 -5.20 20.61 4.78
C ARG A 57 -6.14 19.53 4.26
N VAL A 58 -7.43 19.86 4.22
CA VAL A 58 -8.46 19.09 3.54
C VAL A 58 -9.12 19.98 2.50
N ILE A 59 -9.17 19.50 1.26
CA ILE A 59 -9.82 20.18 0.14
C ILE A 59 -10.98 19.29 -0.31
N MET A 60 -12.17 19.85 -0.35
CA MET A 60 -13.37 19.20 -0.83
C MET A 60 -14.00 20.07 -1.93
N PHE A 61 -14.42 19.45 -3.02
CA PHE A 61 -14.98 20.16 -4.17
C PHE A 61 -16.06 19.34 -4.87
N ARG A 62 -16.92 20.05 -5.60
CA ARG A 62 -17.96 19.46 -6.43
C ARG A 62 -17.36 19.07 -7.79
N VAL A 63 -17.73 17.88 -8.29
CA VAL A 63 -17.31 17.37 -9.60
C VAL A 63 -18.55 17.13 -10.47
N PRO A 64 -19.00 18.12 -11.25
CA PRO A 64 -20.10 17.95 -12.20
C PRO A 64 -19.58 17.39 -13.53
N TRP A 65 -20.26 16.41 -14.09
CA TRP A 65 -19.94 15.82 -15.39
C TRP A 65 -21.21 15.36 -16.10
N VAL A 66 -21.13 15.03 -17.40
CA VAL A 66 -22.28 14.63 -18.20
C VAL A 66 -22.10 13.19 -18.66
N ASP A 67 -23.12 12.35 -18.40
CA ASP A 67 -23.13 10.95 -18.80
C ASP A 67 -23.44 10.75 -20.29
N ASP A 68 -23.38 9.51 -20.75
CA ASP A 68 -23.63 9.15 -22.14
C ASP A 68 -25.05 9.42 -22.61
N GLN A 69 -25.98 9.58 -21.68
CA GLN A 69 -27.39 9.96 -21.97
C GLN A 69 -27.61 11.48 -21.94
N GLY A 70 -26.53 12.27 -21.76
CA GLY A 70 -26.63 13.73 -21.70
C GLY A 70 -27.14 14.28 -20.35
N ARG A 71 -27.19 13.45 -19.29
CA ARG A 71 -27.66 13.87 -17.97
C ARG A 71 -26.49 14.37 -17.13
N THR A 72 -26.74 15.44 -16.39
CA THR A 72 -25.77 15.97 -15.44
C THR A 72 -25.64 15.05 -14.22
N GLN A 73 -24.44 14.65 -13.93
CA GLN A 73 -24.03 13.91 -12.74
C GLN A 73 -23.19 14.81 -11.83
N VAL A 74 -23.24 14.58 -10.52
CA VAL A 74 -22.47 15.36 -9.54
C VAL A 74 -21.87 14.40 -8.51
N ASN A 75 -20.55 14.42 -8.41
CA ASN A 75 -19.80 13.70 -7.39
C ASN A 75 -19.05 14.67 -6.46
N ARG A 76 -18.56 14.16 -5.34
CA ARG A 76 -17.66 14.87 -4.43
C ARG A 76 -16.23 14.47 -4.69
N GLY A 77 -15.36 15.46 -4.85
CA GLY A 77 -13.92 15.27 -4.92
C GLY A 77 -13.24 15.69 -3.62
N TYR A 78 -12.16 15.00 -3.26
CA TYR A 78 -11.41 15.25 -2.04
C TYR A 78 -9.89 15.17 -2.29
N ARG A 79 -9.13 15.99 -1.57
CA ARG A 79 -7.69 15.83 -1.36
C ARG A 79 -7.33 16.14 0.08
N VAL A 80 -6.86 15.13 0.80
CA VAL A 80 -6.29 15.26 2.14
C VAL A 80 -4.78 15.40 2.01
N LYS A 81 -4.26 16.55 2.32
CA LYS A 81 -2.83 16.85 2.47
C LYS A 81 -2.49 16.64 3.93
N TYR A 82 -1.93 15.44 4.22
CA TYR A 82 -1.85 15.05 5.62
C TYR A 82 -0.62 15.59 6.32
N ASN A 83 0.57 15.36 5.77
CA ASN A 83 1.82 15.85 6.36
C ASN A 83 2.88 16.01 5.28
N SER A 84 3.55 17.15 5.25
CA SER A 84 4.59 17.51 4.29
C SER A 84 5.99 17.66 4.89
N ALA A 85 6.18 17.33 6.16
CA ALA A 85 7.45 17.57 6.86
C ALA A 85 8.67 16.91 6.17
N ILE A 86 8.47 15.81 5.46
CA ILE A 86 9.56 15.08 4.79
C ILE A 86 9.54 15.17 3.25
N GLY A 87 8.64 15.95 2.68
CA GLY A 87 8.55 16.17 1.24
C GLY A 87 7.14 16.45 0.74
N PRO A 88 6.95 16.59 -0.58
CA PRO A 88 5.64 16.82 -1.19
C PRO A 88 4.62 15.76 -0.76
N TYR A 89 3.36 16.17 -0.58
CA TYR A 89 2.30 15.20 -0.28
C TYR A 89 2.24 14.13 -1.38
N LYS A 90 2.17 12.88 -0.99
CA LYS A 90 2.16 11.75 -1.92
C LYS A 90 1.13 10.72 -1.50
N GLY A 91 0.29 10.30 -2.44
CA GLY A 91 -0.68 9.24 -2.23
C GLY A 91 -1.76 9.18 -3.29
N GLY A 92 -2.42 8.02 -3.38
CA GLY A 92 -3.36 7.69 -4.46
C GLY A 92 -4.66 8.48 -4.44
N LEU A 93 -5.34 8.45 -5.58
CA LEU A 93 -6.73 8.90 -5.75
C LEU A 93 -7.61 7.65 -5.83
N ARG A 94 -8.53 7.48 -4.89
CA ARG A 94 -9.49 6.37 -4.87
C ARG A 94 -10.80 6.80 -5.53
N LEU A 95 -11.25 6.04 -6.52
CA LEU A 95 -12.55 6.22 -7.16
C LEU A 95 -13.44 5.03 -6.82
N HIS A 96 -14.31 5.22 -5.84
CA HIS A 96 -15.20 4.17 -5.36
C HIS A 96 -16.39 4.78 -4.61
N PRO A 97 -17.62 4.22 -4.74
CA PRO A 97 -18.81 4.77 -4.08
C PRO A 97 -18.72 4.93 -2.55
N SER A 98 -17.87 4.13 -1.90
CA SER A 98 -17.67 4.21 -0.45
C SER A 98 -16.78 5.37 0.01
N VAL A 99 -16.16 6.11 -0.91
CA VAL A 99 -15.23 7.18 -0.57
C VAL A 99 -15.94 8.30 0.20
N ASN A 100 -15.41 8.59 1.37
CA ASN A 100 -15.80 9.70 2.23
C ASN A 100 -14.57 10.31 2.90
N LEU A 101 -14.74 11.41 3.63
CA LEU A 101 -13.62 12.11 4.26
C LEU A 101 -12.93 11.25 5.33
N SER A 102 -13.67 10.51 6.13
CA SER A 102 -13.13 9.62 7.19
C SER A 102 -12.16 8.60 6.60
N ILE A 103 -12.56 7.90 5.53
CA ILE A 103 -11.72 6.94 4.81
C ILE A 103 -10.46 7.60 4.25
N LEU A 104 -10.58 8.80 3.68
CA LEU A 104 -9.40 9.49 3.09
C LEU A 104 -8.47 10.06 4.15
N LYS A 105 -8.96 10.50 5.30
CA LYS A 105 -8.12 10.87 6.45
C LYS A 105 -7.36 9.66 7.01
N PHE A 106 -8.05 8.56 7.21
CA PHE A 106 -7.45 7.28 7.60
C PHE A 106 -6.30 6.89 6.65
N LEU A 107 -6.62 6.79 5.36
CA LEU A 107 -5.65 6.38 4.35
C LEU A 107 -4.49 7.40 4.20
N GLY A 108 -4.76 8.69 4.38
CA GLY A 108 -3.75 9.73 4.35
C GLY A 108 -2.81 9.64 5.55
N PHE A 109 -3.33 9.37 6.74
CA PHE A 109 -2.55 9.19 7.95
C PHE A 109 -1.60 7.98 7.85
N GLU A 110 -2.11 6.83 7.44
CA GLU A 110 -1.27 5.65 7.19
C GLU A 110 -0.23 5.89 6.10
N GLN A 111 -0.59 6.67 5.08
CA GLN A 111 0.31 6.99 3.98
C GLN A 111 1.53 7.78 4.44
N VAL A 112 1.39 8.66 5.46
CA VAL A 112 2.53 9.38 6.06
C VAL A 112 3.58 8.40 6.57
N LEU A 113 3.18 7.42 7.37
CA LEU A 113 4.08 6.42 7.95
C LEU A 113 4.72 5.54 6.88
N LYS A 114 3.90 5.08 5.92
CA LYS A 114 4.36 4.24 4.82
C LYS A 114 5.41 4.94 3.95
N ASN A 115 5.15 6.19 3.57
CA ASN A 115 6.06 6.97 2.73
C ASN A 115 7.38 7.26 3.47
N SER A 116 7.29 7.57 4.75
CA SER A 116 8.44 7.83 5.60
C SER A 116 9.40 6.64 5.64
N LEU A 117 8.89 5.41 5.72
CA LEU A 117 9.70 4.19 5.72
C LEU A 117 10.60 4.07 4.49
N THR A 118 10.16 4.54 3.33
CA THR A 118 10.96 4.46 2.09
C THR A 118 12.30 5.20 2.18
N GLY A 119 12.43 6.13 3.11
CA GLY A 119 13.61 7.01 3.20
C GLY A 119 13.63 8.13 2.16
N LEU A 120 12.71 8.12 1.20
CA LEU A 120 12.63 9.10 0.12
C LEU A 120 11.91 10.38 0.57
N PRO A 121 12.18 11.54 -0.07
CA PRO A 121 11.61 12.84 0.32
C PRO A 121 10.16 12.97 -0.21
N ILE A 122 9.25 12.22 0.36
CA ILE A 122 7.82 12.25 0.05
C ILE A 122 7.00 12.27 1.34
N GLY A 123 6.12 13.23 1.47
CA GLY A 123 5.14 13.34 2.54
C GLY A 123 3.94 12.43 2.33
N GLY A 124 2.88 12.63 3.09
CA GLY A 124 1.66 11.82 3.02
C GLY A 124 0.44 12.61 2.60
N GLY A 125 -0.34 12.04 1.72
CA GLY A 125 -1.64 12.57 1.31
C GLY A 125 -2.52 11.48 0.70
N LYS A 126 -3.80 11.78 0.57
CA LYS A 126 -4.78 10.88 -0.05
C LYS A 126 -5.90 11.68 -0.69
N GLY A 127 -6.47 11.18 -1.75
CA GLY A 127 -7.63 11.82 -2.38
C GLY A 127 -8.55 10.82 -3.02
N GLY A 128 -9.57 11.32 -3.68
CA GLY A 128 -10.52 10.50 -4.40
C GLY A 128 -11.91 11.10 -4.52
N SER A 129 -12.83 10.27 -4.92
CA SER A 129 -14.24 10.63 -5.13
C SER A 129 -15.15 9.42 -4.91
N ASP A 130 -16.39 9.69 -4.58
CA ASP A 130 -17.50 8.73 -4.56
C ASP A 130 -17.96 8.26 -5.97
N PHE A 131 -17.24 8.65 -7.00
CA PHE A 131 -17.45 8.19 -8.38
C PHE A 131 -17.12 6.70 -8.52
N ASP A 132 -18.01 5.94 -9.17
CA ASP A 132 -17.79 4.53 -9.52
C ASP A 132 -17.43 4.40 -11.01
N PRO A 133 -16.19 4.05 -11.37
CA PRO A 133 -15.79 3.85 -12.77
C PRO A 133 -16.32 2.54 -13.37
N LYS A 134 -16.84 1.60 -12.54
CA LYS A 134 -17.35 0.32 -13.06
C LYS A 134 -18.57 0.53 -13.93
N GLY A 135 -18.56 -0.09 -15.12
CA GLY A 135 -19.67 -0.01 -16.06
C GLY A 135 -19.83 1.33 -16.77
N LYS A 136 -18.91 2.28 -16.54
CA LYS A 136 -18.86 3.53 -17.26
C LYS A 136 -18.08 3.42 -18.57
N SER A 137 -18.53 4.14 -19.59
CA SER A 137 -17.78 4.27 -20.84
C SER A 137 -16.47 5.04 -20.64
N ASP A 138 -15.52 4.88 -21.56
CA ASP A 138 -14.29 5.67 -21.56
C ASP A 138 -14.57 7.18 -21.65
N ARG A 139 -15.63 7.57 -22.36
CA ARG A 139 -16.07 8.97 -22.48
C ARG A 139 -16.57 9.51 -21.13
N GLU A 140 -17.38 8.75 -20.41
CA GLU A 140 -17.87 9.12 -19.09
C GLU A 140 -16.73 9.24 -18.07
N VAL A 141 -15.81 8.26 -18.05
CA VAL A 141 -14.64 8.29 -17.17
C VAL A 141 -13.74 9.48 -17.51
N MET A 142 -13.52 9.77 -18.78
CA MET A 142 -12.76 10.94 -19.21
C MET A 142 -13.43 12.25 -18.79
N ALA A 143 -14.74 12.38 -18.99
CA ALA A 143 -15.49 13.56 -18.58
C ALA A 143 -15.40 13.81 -17.07
N PHE A 144 -15.56 12.74 -16.27
CA PHE A 144 -15.36 12.81 -14.82
C PHE A 144 -13.93 13.25 -14.46
N CYS A 145 -12.91 12.58 -15.01
CA CYS A 145 -11.50 12.89 -14.71
C CYS A 145 -11.13 14.34 -15.08
N GLN A 146 -11.62 14.85 -16.20
CA GLN A 146 -11.40 16.22 -16.62
C GLN A 146 -12.03 17.22 -15.66
N SER A 147 -13.29 16.98 -15.24
CA SER A 147 -13.97 17.81 -14.27
C SER A 147 -13.28 17.77 -12.90
N PHE A 148 -12.90 16.58 -12.42
CA PHE A 148 -12.17 16.39 -11.17
C PHE A 148 -10.84 17.16 -11.18
N MET A 149 -10.05 17.04 -12.25
CA MET A 149 -8.78 17.74 -12.37
C MET A 149 -8.93 19.25 -12.51
N THR A 150 -10.03 19.73 -13.10
CA THR A 150 -10.30 21.18 -13.21
C THR A 150 -10.40 21.86 -11.85
N GLU A 151 -10.86 21.14 -10.84
CA GLU A 151 -10.85 21.65 -9.46
C GLU A 151 -9.51 21.38 -8.75
N LEU A 152 -8.95 20.17 -8.94
CA LEU A 152 -7.78 19.73 -8.20
C LEU A 152 -6.47 20.44 -8.63
N TYR A 153 -6.31 20.83 -9.91
CA TYR A 153 -5.02 21.25 -10.47
C TYR A 153 -4.35 22.41 -9.71
N ARG A 154 -5.14 23.31 -9.10
CA ARG A 154 -4.64 24.44 -8.32
C ARG A 154 -3.93 24.03 -7.02
N HIS A 155 -4.13 22.79 -6.63
CA HIS A 155 -3.71 22.28 -5.32
C HIS A 155 -2.60 21.23 -5.42
N ILE A 156 -2.18 20.87 -6.62
CA ILE A 156 -1.17 19.82 -6.86
C ILE A 156 -0.04 20.35 -7.74
N GLY A 157 1.07 19.64 -7.78
CA GLY A 157 2.25 19.97 -8.59
C GLY A 157 3.42 19.09 -8.19
N GLN A 158 4.43 18.99 -9.04
CA GLN A 158 5.56 18.07 -8.82
C GLN A 158 6.32 18.29 -7.52
N ASP A 159 6.35 19.52 -6.99
CA ASP A 159 7.11 19.91 -5.80
C ASP A 159 6.20 20.17 -4.58
N THR A 160 4.89 20.04 -4.75
CA THR A 160 3.91 20.33 -3.69
C THR A 160 3.07 19.13 -3.31
N ASP A 161 2.45 18.47 -4.28
CA ASP A 161 1.53 17.37 -4.06
C ASP A 161 1.42 16.51 -5.32
N VAL A 162 1.82 15.24 -5.23
CA VAL A 162 1.89 14.31 -6.37
C VAL A 162 0.95 13.13 -6.15
N PRO A 163 -0.30 13.19 -6.65
CA PRO A 163 -1.23 12.07 -6.58
C PRO A 163 -0.77 10.85 -7.39
N ALA A 164 -1.38 9.72 -7.14
CA ALA A 164 -1.11 8.44 -7.81
C ALA A 164 -2.40 7.66 -8.05
N GLY A 165 -2.28 6.48 -8.68
CA GLY A 165 -3.38 5.52 -8.76
C GLY A 165 -3.70 4.87 -7.42
N ASP A 166 -4.94 4.41 -7.30
CA ASP A 166 -5.48 3.61 -6.20
C ASP A 166 -6.69 2.82 -6.73
N ILE A 167 -7.55 2.28 -5.87
CA ILE A 167 -8.77 1.59 -6.29
C ILE A 167 -9.58 2.49 -7.23
N GLY A 168 -9.95 1.96 -8.40
CA GLY A 168 -10.72 2.67 -9.42
C GLY A 168 -9.93 3.70 -10.24
N THR A 169 -8.62 3.87 -9.97
CA THR A 169 -7.75 4.80 -10.70
C THR A 169 -6.53 4.06 -11.23
N GLY A 170 -6.63 3.57 -12.42
CA GLY A 170 -5.53 2.91 -13.15
C GLY A 170 -4.84 3.82 -14.16
N ALA A 171 -4.09 3.20 -15.07
CA ALA A 171 -3.35 3.92 -16.11
C ALA A 171 -4.23 4.79 -17.01
N ARG A 172 -5.46 4.35 -17.32
CA ARG A 172 -6.44 5.10 -18.10
C ARG A 172 -6.83 6.40 -17.40
N GLU A 173 -7.25 6.32 -16.14
CA GLU A 173 -7.66 7.47 -15.34
C GLU A 173 -6.49 8.44 -15.12
N ILE A 174 -5.31 7.92 -14.79
CA ILE A 174 -4.09 8.74 -14.67
C ILE A 174 -3.79 9.48 -15.99
N GLY A 175 -3.97 8.82 -17.12
CA GLY A 175 -3.81 9.46 -18.43
C GLY A 175 -4.76 10.64 -18.65
N TYR A 176 -6.06 10.45 -18.35
CA TYR A 176 -7.06 11.51 -18.48
C TYR A 176 -6.82 12.66 -17.50
N LEU A 177 -6.45 12.36 -16.26
CA LEU A 177 -6.11 13.36 -15.25
C LEU A 177 -4.87 14.16 -15.65
N TYR A 178 -3.81 13.48 -16.13
CA TYR A 178 -2.58 14.15 -16.57
C TYR A 178 -2.80 15.02 -17.79
N GLY A 179 -3.55 14.53 -18.78
CA GLY A 179 -3.89 15.31 -19.98
C GLY A 179 -4.63 16.60 -19.66
N GLN A 180 -5.59 16.55 -18.73
CA GLN A 180 -6.32 17.75 -18.28
C GLN A 180 -5.44 18.68 -17.46
N TYR A 181 -4.59 18.17 -16.58
CA TYR A 181 -3.62 19.00 -15.84
C TYR A 181 -2.72 19.79 -16.79
N LYS A 182 -2.12 19.08 -17.77
CA LYS A 182 -1.26 19.71 -18.79
C LYS A 182 -2.03 20.77 -19.61
N ARG A 183 -3.29 20.51 -19.95
CA ARG A 183 -4.13 21.46 -20.69
C ARG A 183 -4.39 22.75 -19.88
N LEU A 184 -4.64 22.62 -18.58
CA LEU A 184 -4.95 23.76 -17.70
C LEU A 184 -3.74 24.59 -17.34
N THR A 185 -2.60 23.93 -17.08
CA THR A 185 -1.39 24.60 -16.61
C THR A 185 -0.45 25.03 -17.72
N GLY A 186 -0.51 24.38 -18.88
CA GLY A 186 0.50 24.54 -19.93
C GLY A 186 1.84 23.92 -19.62
N LEU A 187 1.96 23.18 -18.50
CA LEU A 187 3.21 22.59 -18.01
C LEU A 187 3.30 21.09 -18.34
N TYR A 188 4.50 20.65 -18.68
CA TYR A 188 4.87 19.24 -18.73
C TYR A 188 5.82 18.96 -17.56
N GLU A 189 5.27 18.49 -16.46
CA GLU A 189 6.02 18.27 -15.22
C GLU A 189 5.70 16.91 -14.57
N GLY A 190 6.42 16.57 -13.52
CA GLY A 190 6.33 15.30 -12.81
C GLY A 190 5.16 15.18 -11.82
N VAL A 191 4.04 15.85 -12.11
CA VAL A 191 2.79 15.66 -11.36
C VAL A 191 2.14 14.34 -11.73
N LEU A 192 1.49 13.67 -10.78
CA LEU A 192 0.93 12.33 -10.90
C LEU A 192 2.00 11.25 -11.15
N THR A 193 1.82 10.08 -10.55
CA THR A 193 2.62 8.89 -10.82
C THR A 193 1.74 7.72 -11.24
N GLY A 194 2.35 6.71 -11.87
CA GLY A 194 1.63 5.66 -12.59
C GLY A 194 1.27 6.08 -14.01
N LYS A 195 2.00 7.06 -14.56
CA LYS A 195 1.87 7.50 -15.94
C LYS A 195 2.30 6.42 -16.92
N GLY A 196 1.80 6.49 -18.14
CA GLY A 196 2.31 5.67 -19.25
C GLY A 196 3.78 5.98 -19.59
N LEU A 197 4.48 4.99 -20.09
CA LEU A 197 5.91 5.12 -20.43
C LEU A 197 6.19 6.21 -21.48
N THR A 198 5.22 6.50 -22.32
CA THR A 198 5.34 7.52 -23.39
C THR A 198 5.26 8.96 -22.86
N TYR A 199 4.88 9.17 -21.60
CA TYR A 199 4.74 10.50 -21.02
C TYR A 199 5.18 10.57 -19.55
N GLY A 200 6.31 9.95 -19.25
CA GLY A 200 7.01 10.10 -17.98
C GLY A 200 6.78 9.00 -16.95
N GLY A 201 6.19 7.87 -17.33
CA GLY A 201 6.07 6.69 -16.49
C GLY A 201 7.40 5.98 -16.26
N SER A 202 7.48 5.17 -15.22
CA SER A 202 8.66 4.38 -14.86
C SER A 202 8.47 2.91 -15.21
N LEU A 203 9.52 2.28 -15.71
CA LEU A 203 9.64 0.82 -15.78
C LEU A 203 9.60 0.23 -14.34
N ALA A 204 9.37 -1.08 -14.24
CA ALA A 204 9.23 -1.84 -13.00
C ALA A 204 8.05 -1.40 -12.08
N ARG A 205 7.25 -0.37 -12.43
CA ARG A 205 6.15 0.09 -11.56
C ARG A 205 5.08 -0.98 -11.35
N THR A 206 4.77 -1.77 -12.37
CA THR A 206 3.78 -2.86 -12.31
C THR A 206 4.24 -3.97 -11.36
N GLN A 207 5.52 -4.31 -11.39
CA GLN A 207 6.15 -5.34 -10.58
C GLN A 207 6.41 -4.90 -9.14
N ALA A 208 6.57 -3.61 -8.91
CA ALA A 208 7.19 -3.03 -7.73
C ALA A 208 6.61 -3.47 -6.39
N THR A 209 5.30 -3.65 -6.28
CA THR A 209 4.67 -4.06 -5.02
C THR A 209 5.00 -5.52 -4.70
N GLY A 210 4.84 -6.42 -5.67
CA GLY A 210 5.16 -7.85 -5.52
C GLY A 210 6.66 -8.09 -5.30
N TYR A 211 7.50 -7.42 -6.07
CA TYR A 211 8.96 -7.50 -5.93
C TYR A 211 9.41 -6.96 -4.57
N GLY A 212 8.90 -5.79 -4.18
CA GLY A 212 9.21 -5.17 -2.89
C GLY A 212 8.82 -6.06 -1.71
N LEU A 213 7.66 -6.70 -1.77
CA LEU A 213 7.24 -7.70 -0.78
C LEU A 213 8.28 -8.81 -0.64
N CYS A 214 8.73 -9.39 -1.75
CA CYS A 214 9.71 -10.47 -1.74
C CYS A 214 11.07 -10.02 -1.22
N TYR A 215 11.52 -8.80 -1.55
CA TYR A 215 12.75 -8.24 -0.99
C TYR A 215 12.65 -8.03 0.53
N PHE A 216 11.52 -7.50 1.02
CA PHE A 216 11.32 -7.35 2.46
C PHE A 216 11.33 -8.70 3.17
N VAL A 217 10.55 -9.68 2.67
CA VAL A 217 10.47 -11.03 3.23
C VAL A 217 11.85 -11.71 3.23
N LYS A 218 12.61 -11.59 2.14
CA LYS A 218 13.99 -12.13 2.07
C LYS A 218 14.86 -11.54 3.18
N ASN A 219 14.90 -10.22 3.33
CA ASN A 219 15.72 -9.57 4.38
C ASN A 219 15.25 -9.98 5.78
N MET A 220 13.94 -10.09 6.01
CA MET A 220 13.38 -10.58 7.28
C MET A 220 13.82 -12.00 7.59
N LEU A 221 13.80 -12.90 6.61
CA LEU A 221 14.21 -14.28 6.78
C LEU A 221 15.71 -14.37 7.07
N GLU A 222 16.55 -13.70 6.30
CA GLU A 222 18.00 -13.70 6.47
C GLU A 222 18.43 -13.17 7.85
N ALA A 223 17.81 -12.10 8.34
CA ALA A 223 18.06 -11.57 9.68
C ALA A 223 17.67 -12.53 10.81
N ASN A 224 16.79 -13.50 10.51
CA ASN A 224 16.38 -14.55 11.47
C ASN A 224 16.97 -15.93 11.14
N GLY A 225 18.06 -15.98 10.38
CA GLY A 225 18.78 -17.23 10.06
C GLY A 225 18.02 -18.20 9.17
N LYS A 226 17.10 -17.68 8.35
CA LYS A 226 16.26 -18.45 7.41
C LYS A 226 16.48 -17.99 5.97
N THR A 227 15.98 -18.76 5.02
CA THR A 227 16.09 -18.46 3.58
C THR A 227 14.77 -18.70 2.86
N VAL A 228 14.61 -18.08 1.71
CA VAL A 228 13.52 -18.37 0.74
C VAL A 228 13.81 -19.63 -0.05
N GLU A 229 15.09 -19.91 -0.33
CA GLU A 229 15.50 -21.01 -1.19
C GLU A 229 14.99 -22.37 -0.69
N GLY A 230 14.36 -23.12 -1.58
CA GLY A 230 13.78 -24.43 -1.31
C GLY A 230 12.50 -24.42 -0.47
N LYS A 231 11.92 -23.24 -0.17
CA LYS A 231 10.72 -23.12 0.66
C LYS A 231 9.45 -23.22 -0.17
N THR A 232 8.44 -23.87 0.41
CA THR A 232 7.09 -23.92 -0.16
C THR A 232 6.34 -22.64 0.20
N VAL A 233 5.78 -21.99 -0.83
CA VAL A 233 5.12 -20.69 -0.71
C VAL A 233 3.67 -20.77 -1.18
N VAL A 234 2.77 -20.10 -0.47
CA VAL A 234 1.38 -19.90 -0.87
C VAL A 234 1.15 -18.41 -1.08
N VAL A 235 0.56 -18.04 -2.22
CA VAL A 235 0.27 -16.64 -2.58
C VAL A 235 -1.23 -16.49 -2.83
N SER A 236 -1.94 -15.70 -2.04
CA SER A 236 -3.34 -15.41 -2.34
C SER A 236 -3.49 -14.35 -3.41
N GLY A 237 -4.59 -14.41 -4.14
CA GLY A 237 -4.83 -13.52 -5.26
C GLY A 237 -4.23 -14.00 -6.58
N SER A 238 -4.57 -13.31 -7.64
CA SER A 238 -4.06 -13.51 -9.01
C SER A 238 -4.03 -12.19 -9.80
N GLY A 239 -3.99 -11.07 -9.08
CA GLY A 239 -3.76 -9.75 -9.64
C GLY A 239 -2.27 -9.39 -9.66
N ASN A 240 -1.95 -8.13 -9.99
CA ASN A 240 -0.56 -7.67 -10.15
C ASN A 240 0.34 -8.04 -8.97
N VAL A 241 -0.07 -7.76 -7.73
CA VAL A 241 0.77 -8.04 -6.56
C VAL A 241 1.09 -9.52 -6.45
N ALA A 242 0.09 -10.38 -6.60
CA ALA A 242 0.24 -11.82 -6.49
C ALA A 242 1.09 -12.41 -7.63
N ILE A 243 0.87 -11.98 -8.87
CA ILE A 243 1.63 -12.43 -10.05
C ILE A 243 3.11 -12.11 -9.89
N TYR A 244 3.43 -10.87 -9.53
CA TYR A 244 4.83 -10.44 -9.42
C TYR A 244 5.49 -10.84 -8.09
N ALA A 245 4.72 -11.10 -7.03
CA ALA A 245 5.23 -11.80 -5.86
C ALA A 245 5.62 -13.24 -6.19
N ASN A 246 4.78 -13.97 -6.95
CA ASN A 246 5.10 -15.30 -7.42
C ASN A 246 6.37 -15.29 -8.29
N GLU A 247 6.45 -14.39 -9.28
CA GLU A 247 7.62 -14.26 -10.15
C GLU A 247 8.92 -14.10 -9.34
N LYS A 248 8.94 -13.10 -8.46
CA LYS A 248 10.17 -12.76 -7.71
C LYS A 248 10.52 -13.80 -6.65
N ILE A 249 9.55 -14.37 -5.93
CA ILE A 249 9.84 -15.38 -4.90
C ILE A 249 10.32 -16.68 -5.53
N THR A 250 9.83 -17.00 -6.74
CA THR A 250 10.30 -18.17 -7.52
C THR A 250 11.74 -17.93 -8.03
N GLU A 251 12.04 -16.73 -8.52
CA GLU A 251 13.41 -16.32 -8.90
C GLU A 251 14.39 -16.45 -7.71
N MET A 252 13.92 -16.21 -6.47
CA MET A 252 14.70 -16.37 -5.25
C MET A 252 14.82 -17.83 -4.76
N GLY A 253 14.30 -18.80 -5.52
CA GLY A 253 14.37 -20.22 -5.19
C GLY A 253 13.21 -20.76 -4.36
N GLY A 254 12.17 -19.99 -4.11
CA GLY A 254 10.92 -20.45 -3.51
C GLY A 254 10.05 -21.21 -4.50
N LYS A 255 9.23 -22.13 -4.02
CA LYS A 255 8.26 -22.85 -4.84
C LYS A 255 6.84 -22.44 -4.47
N VAL A 256 6.18 -21.66 -5.34
CA VAL A 256 4.78 -21.26 -5.16
C VAL A 256 3.89 -22.42 -5.58
N VAL A 257 3.11 -22.97 -4.67
CA VAL A 257 2.25 -24.13 -4.90
C VAL A 257 0.77 -23.80 -4.99
N ALA A 258 0.36 -22.59 -4.65
CA ALA A 258 -1.04 -22.18 -4.74
C ALA A 258 -1.20 -20.70 -5.02
N MET A 259 -2.24 -20.37 -5.80
CA MET A 259 -2.76 -19.00 -6.02
C MET A 259 -4.29 -19.02 -5.98
N SER A 260 -4.91 -17.86 -5.71
CA SER A 260 -6.37 -17.75 -5.60
C SER A 260 -6.97 -16.60 -6.40
N ASP A 261 -8.27 -16.61 -6.57
CA ASP A 261 -9.09 -15.43 -6.85
C ASP A 261 -10.32 -15.41 -5.92
N SER A 262 -11.27 -14.52 -6.16
CA SER A 262 -12.46 -14.37 -5.30
C SER A 262 -13.36 -15.62 -5.24
N ASN A 263 -13.24 -16.55 -6.18
CA ASN A 263 -14.11 -17.73 -6.27
C ASN A 263 -13.47 -18.97 -5.63
N GLY A 264 -12.14 -19.08 -5.72
CA GLY A 264 -11.44 -20.26 -5.22
C GLY A 264 -9.94 -20.17 -5.39
N TYR A 265 -9.26 -21.30 -5.26
CA TYR A 265 -7.82 -21.39 -5.42
C TYR A 265 -7.40 -22.60 -6.24
N VAL A 266 -6.23 -22.48 -6.83
CA VAL A 266 -5.55 -23.60 -7.50
C VAL A 266 -4.39 -24.08 -6.64
N TYR A 267 -4.19 -25.39 -6.61
CA TYR A 267 -3.06 -26.04 -5.97
C TYR A 267 -2.31 -26.87 -7.02
N ASP A 268 -1.00 -26.66 -7.08
CA ASP A 268 -0.09 -27.40 -7.94
C ASP A 268 1.15 -27.83 -7.13
N PRO A 269 1.27 -29.11 -6.75
CA PRO A 269 2.39 -29.57 -5.94
C PRO A 269 3.74 -29.46 -6.64
N ASN A 270 3.74 -29.37 -7.98
CA ASN A 270 4.96 -29.19 -8.77
C ASN A 270 5.43 -27.72 -8.84
N GLY A 271 4.58 -26.79 -8.42
CA GLY A 271 4.79 -25.35 -8.51
C GLY A 271 3.94 -24.72 -9.61
N ILE A 272 3.37 -23.55 -9.30
CA ILE A 272 2.49 -22.81 -10.20
C ILE A 272 3.26 -22.40 -11.47
N ASN A 273 2.74 -22.78 -12.62
CA ASN A 273 3.19 -22.29 -13.93
C ASN A 273 2.70 -20.84 -14.12
N LEU A 274 3.58 -19.89 -13.89
CA LEU A 274 3.21 -18.47 -13.91
C LEU A 274 2.81 -17.96 -15.30
N ASP A 275 3.35 -18.53 -16.38
CA ASP A 275 3.00 -18.13 -17.74
C ASP A 275 1.54 -18.44 -18.05
N VAL A 276 1.05 -19.60 -17.57
CA VAL A 276 -0.37 -19.97 -17.69
C VAL A 276 -1.24 -19.00 -16.89
N VAL A 277 -0.82 -18.61 -15.67
CA VAL A 277 -1.54 -17.62 -14.86
C VAL A 277 -1.59 -16.28 -15.56
N LYS A 278 -0.46 -15.78 -16.08
CA LYS A 278 -0.39 -14.52 -16.84
C LYS A 278 -1.30 -14.56 -18.06
N GLN A 279 -1.27 -15.63 -18.83
CA GLN A 279 -2.15 -15.81 -20.00
C GLN A 279 -3.62 -15.69 -19.60
N ILE A 280 -4.05 -16.39 -18.55
CA ILE A 280 -5.43 -16.37 -18.05
C ILE A 280 -5.82 -14.97 -17.54
N LYS A 281 -4.96 -14.34 -16.72
CA LYS A 281 -5.31 -13.14 -15.96
C LYS A 281 -5.08 -11.84 -16.71
N GLU A 282 -3.95 -11.71 -17.39
CA GLU A 282 -3.53 -10.47 -18.05
C GLU A 282 -4.04 -10.38 -19.49
N VAL A 283 -4.06 -11.51 -20.22
CA VAL A 283 -4.46 -11.55 -21.63
C VAL A 283 -5.95 -11.83 -21.78
N GLU A 284 -6.42 -12.94 -21.22
CA GLU A 284 -7.80 -13.42 -21.42
C GLU A 284 -8.78 -12.82 -20.40
N ARG A 285 -8.27 -12.24 -19.29
CA ARG A 285 -9.06 -11.72 -18.16
C ARG A 285 -10.01 -12.75 -17.54
N GLY A 286 -9.60 -14.02 -17.61
CA GLY A 286 -10.33 -15.19 -17.11
C GLY A 286 -10.22 -15.37 -15.59
N ARG A 287 -10.75 -16.51 -15.12
CA ARG A 287 -10.71 -16.92 -13.72
C ARG A 287 -9.62 -17.93 -13.46
N ILE A 288 -9.07 -17.94 -12.23
CA ILE A 288 -7.96 -18.85 -11.88
C ILE A 288 -8.33 -20.34 -12.01
N LYS A 289 -9.61 -20.67 -11.93
CA LYS A 289 -10.10 -22.04 -12.13
C LYS A 289 -9.70 -22.66 -13.47
N GLU A 290 -9.47 -21.82 -14.48
CA GLU A 290 -9.06 -22.28 -15.81
C GLU A 290 -7.65 -22.87 -15.82
N TYR A 291 -6.83 -22.57 -14.80
CA TYR A 291 -5.49 -23.12 -14.63
C TYR A 291 -5.53 -24.66 -14.54
N ALA A 292 -6.41 -25.23 -13.72
CA ALA A 292 -6.50 -26.67 -13.53
C ALA A 292 -6.90 -27.42 -14.80
N ALA A 293 -7.64 -26.77 -15.71
CA ALA A 293 -7.96 -27.35 -17.02
C ALA A 293 -6.77 -27.35 -18.00
N ARG A 294 -5.75 -26.51 -17.75
CA ARG A 294 -4.59 -26.32 -18.65
C ARG A 294 -3.32 -27.00 -18.15
N VAL A 295 -3.21 -27.24 -16.84
CA VAL A 295 -2.01 -27.81 -16.21
C VAL A 295 -2.36 -29.13 -15.56
N PRO A 296 -2.01 -30.29 -16.19
CA PRO A 296 -2.27 -31.62 -15.64
C PRO A 296 -1.59 -31.82 -14.28
N GLY A 297 -2.31 -32.39 -13.33
CA GLY A 297 -1.82 -32.67 -11.98
C GLY A 297 -2.06 -31.53 -10.99
N SER A 298 -2.61 -30.40 -11.44
CA SER A 298 -3.09 -29.34 -10.57
C SER A 298 -4.57 -29.52 -10.22
N GLU A 299 -5.01 -28.92 -9.13
CA GLU A 299 -6.37 -29.02 -8.61
C GLU A 299 -6.97 -27.61 -8.43
N TYR A 300 -8.28 -27.49 -8.68
CA TYR A 300 -9.04 -26.29 -8.34
C TYR A 300 -10.01 -26.61 -7.20
N HIS A 301 -10.08 -25.69 -6.23
CA HIS A 301 -10.99 -25.78 -5.09
C HIS A 301 -11.83 -24.52 -5.00
N GLU A 302 -13.13 -24.68 -4.78
CA GLU A 302 -14.06 -23.58 -4.52
C GLU A 302 -13.80 -22.96 -3.12
N GLY A 303 -13.99 -21.65 -3.00
CA GLY A 303 -13.80 -20.94 -1.74
C GLY A 303 -12.34 -20.50 -1.51
N CYS A 304 -12.07 -19.22 -1.73
CA CYS A 304 -10.70 -18.67 -1.69
C CYS A 304 -9.98 -18.83 -0.35
N LYS A 305 -10.70 -18.85 0.77
CA LYS A 305 -10.11 -18.99 2.11
C LYS A 305 -9.46 -20.37 2.36
N GLY A 306 -9.85 -21.39 1.62
CA GLY A 306 -9.24 -22.72 1.70
C GLY A 306 -7.75 -22.74 1.38
N ILE A 307 -7.23 -21.74 0.67
CA ILE A 307 -5.81 -21.62 0.37
C ILE A 307 -4.92 -21.63 1.62
N TRP A 308 -5.41 -21.13 2.76
CA TRP A 308 -4.66 -21.08 4.02
C TRP A 308 -4.54 -22.42 4.73
N THR A 309 -5.24 -23.45 4.26
CA THR A 309 -5.11 -24.82 4.77
C THR A 309 -3.99 -25.61 4.09
N ILE A 310 -3.39 -25.08 3.02
CA ILE A 310 -2.30 -25.73 2.31
C ILE A 310 -1.02 -25.64 3.15
N LYS A 311 -0.33 -26.76 3.28
CA LYS A 311 0.96 -26.79 3.99
C LYS A 311 1.99 -25.97 3.23
N CYS A 312 2.55 -24.96 3.90
CA CYS A 312 3.59 -24.09 3.34
C CYS A 312 4.56 -23.62 4.44
N ASP A 313 5.70 -23.14 4.01
CA ASP A 313 6.71 -22.50 4.85
C ASP A 313 6.45 -21.00 4.98
N ILE A 314 6.02 -20.37 3.88
CA ILE A 314 5.81 -18.93 3.73
C ILE A 314 4.43 -18.68 3.14
N ALA A 315 3.66 -17.76 3.70
CA ALA A 315 2.37 -17.31 3.18
C ALA A 315 2.44 -15.83 2.79
N LEU A 316 1.98 -15.51 1.57
CA LEU A 316 1.96 -14.15 1.02
C LEU A 316 0.51 -13.74 0.69
N PRO A 317 -0.23 -13.13 1.62
CA PRO A 317 -1.57 -12.60 1.35
C PRO A 317 -1.47 -11.36 0.44
N CYS A 318 -1.90 -11.52 -0.82
CA CYS A 318 -1.74 -10.53 -1.89
C CYS A 318 -3.06 -10.16 -2.59
N ALA A 319 -4.22 -10.56 -2.04
CA ALA A 319 -5.51 -10.33 -2.70
C ALA A 319 -6.24 -9.09 -2.13
N THR A 320 -6.89 -9.23 -0.99
CA THR A 320 -7.79 -8.19 -0.47
C THR A 320 -7.70 -8.02 1.05
N GLN A 321 -8.24 -6.90 1.52
CA GLN A 321 -8.35 -6.61 2.95
C GLN A 321 -9.14 -7.72 3.67
N ASN A 322 -8.68 -8.10 4.88
CA ASN A 322 -9.30 -9.08 5.77
C ASN A 322 -9.53 -10.47 5.13
N GLU A 323 -8.71 -10.87 4.18
CA GLU A 323 -8.79 -12.20 3.56
C GLU A 323 -8.25 -13.33 4.44
N LEU A 324 -7.34 -13.00 5.37
CA LEU A 324 -6.70 -13.91 6.30
C LEU A 324 -7.20 -13.63 7.72
N ASP A 325 -8.14 -14.44 8.16
CA ASP A 325 -8.74 -14.34 9.49
C ASP A 325 -8.06 -15.29 10.51
N ALA A 326 -8.56 -15.30 11.74
CA ALA A 326 -8.01 -16.11 12.81
C ALA A 326 -8.00 -17.62 12.49
N GLU A 327 -9.00 -18.13 11.77
CA GLU A 327 -9.05 -19.55 11.39
C GLU A 327 -7.97 -19.87 10.36
N GLY A 328 -7.77 -19.02 9.36
CA GLY A 328 -6.67 -19.13 8.41
C GLY A 328 -5.30 -19.08 9.10
N ALA A 329 -5.14 -18.17 10.07
CA ALA A 329 -3.91 -18.06 10.85
C ALA A 329 -3.62 -19.32 11.66
N LYS A 330 -4.62 -19.88 12.35
CA LYS A 330 -4.48 -21.15 13.08
C LYS A 330 -4.08 -22.30 12.17
N ALA A 331 -4.69 -22.38 10.98
CA ALA A 331 -4.37 -23.43 9.98
C ALA A 331 -2.92 -23.30 9.51
N LEU A 332 -2.45 -22.10 9.15
CA LEU A 332 -1.08 -21.85 8.74
C LEU A 332 -0.08 -22.22 9.85
N ILE A 333 -0.34 -21.79 11.09
CA ILE A 333 0.51 -22.12 12.25
C ILE A 333 0.58 -23.64 12.47
N ALA A 334 -0.58 -24.32 12.47
CA ALA A 334 -0.65 -25.77 12.64
C ALA A 334 0.10 -26.53 11.54
N ASN A 335 0.13 -25.99 10.32
CA ASN A 335 0.83 -26.58 9.17
C ASN A 335 2.34 -26.23 9.15
N GLY A 336 2.84 -25.47 10.13
CA GLY A 336 4.26 -25.14 10.26
C GLY A 336 4.72 -23.95 9.45
N CYS A 337 3.81 -23.09 8.98
CA CYS A 337 4.15 -21.82 8.35
C CYS A 337 4.91 -20.95 9.35
N PHE A 338 6.13 -20.54 8.99
CA PHE A 338 7.00 -19.76 9.88
C PHE A 338 7.15 -18.30 9.48
N ALA A 339 6.63 -17.91 8.32
CA ALA A 339 6.67 -16.53 7.86
C ALA A 339 5.41 -16.14 7.09
N VAL A 340 4.91 -14.94 7.35
CA VAL A 340 3.80 -14.31 6.64
C VAL A 340 4.26 -12.94 6.16
N GLY A 341 4.02 -12.61 4.87
CA GLY A 341 4.34 -11.31 4.30
C GLY A 341 3.16 -10.70 3.57
N GLU A 342 2.69 -9.55 4.02
CA GLU A 342 1.51 -8.88 3.50
C GLU A 342 1.79 -8.08 2.22
N GLY A 343 1.30 -8.57 1.09
CA GLY A 343 1.34 -7.86 -0.20
C GLY A 343 0.15 -6.91 -0.40
N ALA A 344 -1.02 -7.31 0.07
CA ALA A 344 -2.21 -6.45 0.07
C ALA A 344 -2.17 -5.43 1.22
N ASN A 345 -3.10 -4.47 1.21
CA ASN A 345 -3.29 -3.56 2.33
C ASN A 345 -4.19 -4.23 3.39
N MET A 346 -3.67 -4.41 4.60
CA MET A 346 -4.36 -5.04 5.74
C MET A 346 -5.06 -6.37 5.38
N PRO A 347 -4.38 -7.33 4.77
CA PRO A 347 -5.02 -8.58 4.39
C PRO A 347 -5.30 -9.49 5.60
N SER A 348 -4.51 -9.39 6.66
CA SER A 348 -4.72 -10.12 7.91
C SER A 348 -5.59 -9.30 8.87
N THR A 349 -6.52 -9.98 9.56
CA THR A 349 -7.25 -9.35 10.68
C THR A 349 -6.30 -9.12 11.87
N LEU A 350 -6.66 -8.21 12.76
CA LEU A 350 -5.88 -7.96 13.98
C LEU A 350 -5.69 -9.25 14.78
N GLU A 351 -6.75 -10.05 14.95
CA GLU A 351 -6.70 -11.32 15.65
C GLU A 351 -5.72 -12.30 14.97
N ALA A 352 -5.71 -12.37 13.65
CA ALA A 352 -4.77 -13.21 12.90
C ALA A 352 -3.32 -12.74 13.12
N THR A 353 -3.08 -11.43 13.07
CA THR A 353 -1.76 -10.85 13.31
C THR A 353 -1.25 -11.15 14.73
N GLU A 354 -2.10 -11.00 15.74
CA GLU A 354 -1.77 -11.35 17.13
C GLU A 354 -1.41 -12.83 17.27
N LEU A 355 -2.19 -13.73 16.66
CA LEU A 355 -1.90 -15.16 16.66
C LEU A 355 -0.52 -15.46 16.04
N PHE A 356 -0.15 -14.85 14.93
CA PHE A 356 1.18 -15.01 14.34
C PHE A 356 2.30 -14.55 15.28
N LEU A 357 2.18 -13.36 15.84
CA LEU A 357 3.18 -12.80 16.77
C LEU A 357 3.33 -13.64 18.05
N GLN A 358 2.22 -14.13 18.63
CA GLN A 358 2.22 -14.99 19.82
C GLN A 358 2.90 -16.33 19.57
N ASN A 359 2.72 -16.91 18.38
CA ASN A 359 3.30 -18.20 18.01
C ASN A 359 4.68 -18.12 17.35
N GLY A 360 5.31 -16.95 17.34
CA GLY A 360 6.68 -16.78 16.83
C GLY A 360 6.80 -16.87 15.30
N VAL A 361 5.70 -16.69 14.57
CA VAL A 361 5.71 -16.55 13.10
C VAL A 361 6.30 -15.19 12.76
N LEU A 362 7.27 -15.16 11.86
CA LEU A 362 7.85 -13.92 11.36
C LEU A 362 6.80 -13.19 10.49
N PHE A 363 6.41 -12.01 10.91
CA PHE A 363 5.33 -11.26 10.26
C PHE A 363 5.82 -9.96 9.64
N ALA A 364 5.70 -9.86 8.32
CA ALA A 364 6.04 -8.66 7.54
C ALA A 364 4.77 -7.84 7.31
N PRO A 365 4.55 -6.73 8.04
CA PRO A 365 3.31 -5.95 7.96
C PRO A 365 3.19 -5.22 6.61
N GLY A 366 1.99 -5.17 6.06
CA GLY A 366 1.72 -4.61 4.73
C GLY A 366 2.24 -3.20 4.55
N LYS A 367 2.12 -2.35 5.56
CA LYS A 367 2.62 -0.97 5.55
C LYS A 367 4.11 -0.87 5.15
N ALA A 368 4.94 -1.81 5.60
CA ALA A 368 6.36 -1.90 5.27
C ALA A 368 6.60 -2.80 4.05
N ALA A 369 6.04 -4.01 4.06
CA ALA A 369 6.32 -5.04 3.07
C ALA A 369 5.81 -4.68 1.66
N ASN A 370 4.65 -4.01 1.54
CA ASN A 370 4.10 -3.59 0.25
C ASN A 370 4.48 -2.17 -0.19
N ALA A 371 5.43 -1.53 0.49
CA ALA A 371 5.87 -0.17 0.18
C ALA A 371 6.61 -0.04 -1.16
N GLY A 372 6.93 -1.15 -1.83
CA GLY A 372 7.60 -1.15 -3.14
C GLY A 372 6.88 -0.31 -4.20
N GLY A 373 5.54 -0.35 -4.20
CA GLY A 373 4.75 0.45 -5.13
C GLY A 373 4.93 1.96 -4.96
N VAL A 374 4.91 2.46 -3.73
CA VAL A 374 5.12 3.90 -3.47
C VAL A 374 6.59 4.28 -3.61
N ALA A 375 7.52 3.40 -3.26
CA ALA A 375 8.95 3.61 -3.50
C ALA A 375 9.23 3.82 -5.00
N THR A 376 8.74 2.95 -5.86
CA THR A 376 8.89 3.11 -7.32
C THR A 376 8.15 4.33 -7.85
N SER A 377 7.01 4.72 -7.26
CA SER A 377 6.37 6.00 -7.60
C SER A 377 7.26 7.20 -7.28
N ALA A 378 7.99 7.18 -6.16
CA ALA A 378 8.96 8.24 -5.85
C ALA A 378 10.19 8.20 -6.79
N LEU A 379 10.61 7.01 -7.22
CA LEU A 379 11.63 6.88 -8.27
C LEU A 379 11.14 7.44 -9.63
N GLU A 380 9.86 7.28 -9.96
CA GLU A 380 9.24 7.94 -11.13
C GLU A 380 9.33 9.47 -11.00
N MET A 381 9.03 10.01 -9.82
CA MET A 381 9.20 11.45 -9.57
C MET A 381 10.65 11.90 -9.78
N SER A 382 11.62 11.13 -9.30
CA SER A 382 13.05 11.44 -9.50
C SER A 382 13.44 11.44 -10.97
N GLN A 383 12.99 10.44 -11.74
CA GLN A 383 13.21 10.38 -13.19
C GLN A 383 12.57 11.58 -13.91
N ASN A 384 11.35 11.97 -13.50
CA ASN A 384 10.67 13.13 -14.08
C ASN A 384 11.42 14.44 -13.79
N SER A 385 11.94 14.63 -12.57
CA SER A 385 12.70 15.81 -12.19
C SER A 385 14.02 15.91 -12.95
N GLN A 386 14.66 14.78 -13.24
CA GLN A 386 15.87 14.70 -14.05
C GLN A 386 15.60 14.79 -15.57
N ARG A 387 14.36 14.57 -15.99
CA ARG A 387 13.94 14.39 -17.40
C ARG A 387 14.66 13.21 -18.09
N LEU A 388 14.90 12.15 -17.32
CA LEU A 388 15.53 10.91 -17.77
C LEU A 388 14.59 9.73 -17.53
N SER A 389 14.84 8.64 -18.24
CA SER A 389 14.23 7.34 -17.99
C SER A 389 15.32 6.36 -17.62
N TRP A 390 15.10 5.61 -16.53
CA TRP A 390 16.00 4.55 -16.10
C TRP A 390 15.57 3.20 -16.68
N THR A 391 16.51 2.28 -16.82
CA THR A 391 16.22 0.90 -17.24
C THR A 391 15.43 0.16 -16.14
N PHE A 392 14.89 -1.00 -16.51
CA PHE A 392 14.20 -1.85 -15.54
C PHE A 392 15.15 -2.25 -14.39
N GLU A 393 16.37 -2.64 -14.74
CA GLU A 393 17.40 -3.08 -13.80
C GLU A 393 17.83 -1.97 -12.85
N GLU A 394 17.98 -0.74 -13.35
CA GLU A 394 18.30 0.43 -12.50
C GLU A 394 17.19 0.73 -11.49
N VAL A 395 15.94 0.62 -11.91
CA VAL A 395 14.79 0.82 -11.00
C VAL A 395 14.69 -0.32 -9.98
N ASP A 396 14.85 -1.57 -10.43
CA ASP A 396 14.75 -2.75 -9.55
C ASP A 396 15.87 -2.80 -8.50
N GLU A 397 17.12 -2.47 -8.89
CA GLU A 397 18.23 -2.41 -7.91
C GLU A 397 18.02 -1.30 -6.86
N LYS A 398 17.49 -0.14 -7.26
CA LYS A 398 17.10 0.91 -6.32
C LYS A 398 15.97 0.46 -5.40
N LEU A 399 14.95 -0.21 -5.96
CA LEU A 399 13.84 -0.77 -5.19
C LEU A 399 14.33 -1.78 -4.15
N LYS A 400 15.21 -2.68 -4.55
CA LYS A 400 15.83 -3.68 -3.65
C LYS A 400 16.56 -3.03 -2.48
N GLY A 401 17.36 -1.99 -2.76
CA GLY A 401 18.05 -1.20 -1.74
C GLY A 401 17.08 -0.48 -0.78
N ILE A 402 16.01 0.12 -1.31
CA ILE A 402 14.97 0.79 -0.51
C ILE A 402 14.27 -0.22 0.40
N MET A 403 13.85 -1.38 -0.12
CA MET A 403 13.16 -2.40 0.68
C MET A 403 14.03 -2.99 1.77
N LYS A 404 15.34 -3.14 1.53
CA LYS A 404 16.33 -3.51 2.55
C LYS A 404 16.36 -2.45 3.66
N GLY A 405 16.50 -1.18 3.31
CA GLY A 405 16.52 -0.08 4.28
C GLY A 405 15.20 0.05 5.06
N ILE A 406 14.05 -0.26 4.45
CA ILE A 406 12.77 -0.32 5.17
C ILE A 406 12.81 -1.42 6.23
N PHE A 407 13.26 -2.63 5.87
CA PHE A 407 13.36 -3.73 6.82
C PHE A 407 14.31 -3.40 7.98
N GLU A 408 15.51 -2.89 7.70
CA GLU A 408 16.50 -2.53 8.70
C GLU A 408 15.94 -1.55 9.73
N LYS A 409 15.29 -0.46 9.30
CA LYS A 409 14.65 0.52 10.19
C LYS A 409 13.51 -0.09 11.02
N CYS A 410 12.69 -0.97 10.42
CA CYS A 410 11.64 -1.67 11.16
C CYS A 410 12.24 -2.59 12.24
N ALA A 411 13.33 -3.29 11.93
CA ALA A 411 14.00 -4.18 12.86
C ALA A 411 14.69 -3.42 14.01
N GLU A 412 15.37 -2.32 13.71
CA GLU A 412 15.96 -1.42 14.70
C GLU A 412 14.91 -0.87 15.66
N ALA A 413 13.82 -0.33 15.13
CA ALA A 413 12.73 0.21 15.94
C ALA A 413 12.01 -0.87 16.76
N ALA A 414 11.83 -2.08 16.22
CA ALA A 414 11.27 -3.21 16.96
C ALA A 414 12.17 -3.64 18.11
N ALA A 415 13.49 -3.65 17.90
CA ALA A 415 14.47 -4.00 18.94
C ALA A 415 14.53 -2.95 20.05
N GLU A 416 14.37 -1.68 19.70
CA GLU A 416 14.47 -0.57 20.67
C GLU A 416 13.18 -0.30 21.45
N TYR A 417 12.02 -0.42 20.81
CA TYR A 417 10.73 0.00 21.37
C TYR A 417 9.70 -1.12 21.50
N GLY A 418 9.90 -2.23 20.79
CA GLY A 418 8.94 -3.34 20.79
C GLY A 418 9.04 -4.21 22.03
N ASP A 419 8.00 -5.00 22.27
CA ASP A 419 7.97 -6.07 23.27
C ASP A 419 8.88 -7.25 22.90
N LYS A 420 9.09 -7.44 21.60
CA LYS A 420 9.99 -8.44 21.01
C LYS A 420 10.76 -7.82 19.84
N PRO A 421 12.06 -8.17 19.66
CA PRO A 421 12.85 -7.66 18.53
C PRO A 421 12.31 -8.03 17.14
N THR A 422 11.43 -9.02 17.08
CA THR A 422 10.77 -9.48 15.84
C THR A 422 9.37 -8.93 15.65
N ASN A 423 8.91 -8.01 16.50
CA ASN A 423 7.63 -7.34 16.33
C ASN A 423 7.74 -6.21 15.29
N TYR A 424 7.85 -6.60 14.02
CA TYR A 424 7.99 -5.65 12.92
C TYR A 424 6.72 -4.81 12.66
N VAL A 425 5.58 -5.17 13.23
CA VAL A 425 4.35 -4.35 13.18
C VAL A 425 4.55 -3.04 13.95
N VAL A 426 4.98 -3.15 15.20
CA VAL A 426 5.35 -2.01 16.04
C VAL A 426 6.54 -1.28 15.44
N GLY A 427 7.56 -2.03 15.00
CA GLY A 427 8.74 -1.47 14.36
C GLY A 427 8.43 -0.59 13.15
N ALA A 428 7.51 -1.01 12.28
CA ALA A 428 7.12 -0.23 11.10
C ALA A 428 6.41 1.08 11.47
N ASN A 429 5.48 1.05 12.43
CA ASN A 429 4.79 2.26 12.88
C ASN A 429 5.77 3.26 13.51
N ILE A 430 6.64 2.78 14.40
CA ILE A 430 7.60 3.64 15.10
C ILE A 430 8.67 4.18 14.16
N ALA A 431 9.28 3.35 13.32
CA ALA A 431 10.28 3.81 12.34
C ALA A 431 9.71 4.86 11.38
N GLY A 432 8.47 4.64 10.90
CA GLY A 432 7.76 5.62 10.07
C GLY A 432 7.50 6.93 10.79
N PHE A 433 7.10 6.88 12.06
CA PHE A 433 6.84 8.06 12.87
C PHE A 433 8.10 8.85 13.19
N LEU A 434 9.17 8.23 13.66
CA LEU A 434 10.38 8.89 14.13
C LEU A 434 10.98 9.84 13.09
N LYS A 435 11.08 9.43 11.84
CA LYS A 435 11.59 10.29 10.77
C LYS A 435 10.73 11.54 10.55
N VAL A 436 9.41 11.40 10.62
CA VAL A 436 8.48 12.55 10.49
C VAL A 436 8.57 13.44 11.72
N ALA A 437 8.65 12.84 12.90
CA ALA A 437 8.79 13.55 14.17
C ALA A 437 10.05 14.42 14.19
N ASP A 438 11.20 13.85 13.81
CA ASP A 438 12.48 14.57 13.74
C ASP A 438 12.40 15.76 12.77
N ALA A 439 11.79 15.56 11.60
CA ALA A 439 11.59 16.63 10.63
C ALA A 439 10.67 17.72 11.17
N MET A 440 9.54 17.36 11.79
CA MET A 440 8.61 18.32 12.41
C MET A 440 9.25 19.08 13.57
N MET A 441 10.10 18.44 14.38
CA MET A 441 10.84 19.09 15.45
C MET A 441 11.86 20.09 14.91
N ALA A 442 12.61 19.70 13.87
CA ALA A 442 13.63 20.54 13.26
C ALA A 442 13.06 21.76 12.54
N GLN A 443 11.88 21.63 11.93
CA GLN A 443 11.19 22.72 11.20
C GLN A 443 10.41 23.65 12.11
N GLY A 444 10.17 23.28 13.36
CA GLY A 444 9.43 24.11 14.33
C GLY A 444 7.92 23.99 14.19
N ILE A 445 7.22 25.05 14.59
CA ILE A 445 5.75 25.12 14.55
C ILE A 445 5.34 25.87 13.28
N VAL A 446 5.01 25.11 12.24
CA VAL A 446 4.61 25.62 10.92
C VAL A 446 3.26 25.04 10.53
#